data_6b6753db22510c9437e97e01ba0eda1a
#
_entry.id   6b6753db22510c9437e97e01ba0eda1a
#
_cell.length_a   1.000
_cell.length_b   1.000
_cell.length_c   1.000
_cell.angle_alpha   90.00
_cell.angle_beta   90.00
_cell.angle_gamma   90.00
#
_symmetry.space_group_name_H-M   'P 1'
#
loop_
_entity.id
_entity.type
_entity.pdbx_description
1 polymer ?
#
loop_
_entity_poly.entity_id
_entity_poly.type
_entity_poly.pdbx_seq_one_letter_code
_entity_poly.pdbx_strand_id
1 'polypeptide(L)'
;MMDRLSTPDLEHMYSDIMKGLSVHFDSPFITDILETARRFPRLQLGYALNRNQVTSKTWLVDSLYQTSHRRLGRVCVLGGWYGVLGALLLHDHRFDIERIESVDIDPSCEEVALSLNRSHVDDGRFAFGLADMHEIDYVSAKYNLIVNTSCEHLDDLPAWYAKVPPGTLLVMQSNNYFGIEGHVNCVNSLAEFKAQVPLAEELFAGELALKKYTRYMVIGRR
;
A
#
# COMPACT_ATOMS: atom_id res chain seq x y z
N MET A 1 -35.35 -26.25 -7.96
CA MET A 1 -35.33 -24.89 -7.37
C MET A 1 -34.22 -24.90 -6.37
N MET A 2 -33.09 -24.24 -6.65
CA MET A 2 -31.98 -24.17 -5.67
C MET A 2 -32.44 -23.23 -4.57
N ASP A 3 -32.58 -23.72 -3.35
CA ASP A 3 -32.85 -22.89 -2.17
C ASP A 3 -31.70 -21.88 -2.02
N ARG A 4 -32.07 -20.60 -1.83
CA ARG A 4 -31.06 -19.56 -1.54
C ARG A 4 -30.49 -19.81 -0.17
N LEU A 5 -29.16 -19.93 -0.08
CA LEU A 5 -28.47 -20.04 1.19
C LEU A 5 -28.79 -18.82 2.08
N SER A 6 -28.90 -19.04 3.38
CA SER A 6 -29.00 -17.95 4.35
C SER A 6 -27.70 -17.15 4.42
N THR A 7 -27.75 -15.91 4.92
CA THR A 7 -26.53 -15.08 5.10
C THR A 7 -25.45 -15.78 5.93
N PRO A 8 -25.75 -16.43 7.08
CA PRO A 8 -24.75 -17.20 7.82
C PRO A 8 -24.15 -18.37 7.04
N ASP A 9 -24.94 -19.05 6.22
CA ASP A 9 -24.44 -20.16 5.38
C ASP A 9 -23.48 -19.65 4.32
N LEU A 10 -23.75 -18.50 3.72
CA LEU A 10 -22.86 -17.84 2.74
C LEU A 10 -21.54 -17.41 3.40
N GLU A 11 -21.58 -16.83 4.59
CA GLU A 11 -20.36 -16.44 5.33
C GLU A 11 -19.48 -17.64 5.65
N HIS A 12 -20.08 -18.76 6.12
CA HIS A 12 -19.37 -20.00 6.35
C HIS A 12 -18.76 -20.56 5.07
N MET A 13 -19.52 -20.59 3.99
CA MET A 13 -19.05 -21.06 2.69
C MET A 13 -17.86 -20.24 2.18
N TYR A 14 -17.93 -18.90 2.22
CA TYR A 14 -16.80 -18.05 1.82
C TYR A 14 -15.57 -18.25 2.70
N SER A 15 -15.78 -18.39 4.01
CA SER A 15 -14.69 -18.69 4.95
C SER A 15 -14.00 -20.03 4.60
N ASP A 16 -14.76 -21.06 4.28
CA ASP A 16 -14.18 -22.36 3.96
C ASP A 16 -13.50 -22.39 2.58
N ILE A 17 -14.06 -21.67 1.60
CA ILE A 17 -13.39 -21.46 0.30
C ILE A 17 -12.04 -20.77 0.51
N MET A 18 -11.99 -19.69 1.28
CA MET A 18 -10.75 -18.95 1.51
C MET A 18 -9.72 -19.77 2.28
N LYS A 19 -10.13 -20.60 3.25
CA LYS A 19 -9.24 -21.55 3.91
C LYS A 19 -8.65 -22.58 2.92
N GLY A 20 -9.49 -23.12 2.04
CA GLY A 20 -9.04 -24.03 1.00
C GLY A 20 -8.02 -23.37 0.05
N LEU A 21 -8.28 -22.12 -0.35
CA LEU A 21 -7.34 -21.32 -1.17
C LEU A 21 -6.03 -21.04 -0.44
N SER A 22 -6.09 -20.72 0.87
CA SER A 22 -4.89 -20.52 1.70
C SER A 22 -3.99 -21.74 1.70
N VAL A 23 -4.56 -22.93 1.85
CA VAL A 23 -3.82 -24.19 1.79
C VAL A 23 -3.27 -24.45 0.39
N HIS A 24 -4.10 -24.28 -0.65
CA HIS A 24 -3.70 -24.54 -2.03
C HIS A 24 -2.55 -23.65 -2.51
N PHE A 25 -2.58 -22.37 -2.15
CA PHE A 25 -1.57 -21.40 -2.55
C PHE A 25 -0.41 -21.28 -1.55
N ASP A 26 -0.44 -22.02 -0.44
CA ASP A 26 0.50 -21.88 0.68
C ASP A 26 0.68 -20.40 1.09
N SER A 27 -0.46 -19.73 1.30
CA SER A 27 -0.51 -18.28 1.48
C SER A 27 -0.93 -17.87 2.88
N PRO A 28 0.02 -17.54 3.77
CA PRO A 28 -0.29 -16.95 5.08
C PRO A 28 -1.10 -15.66 4.98
N PHE A 29 -0.92 -14.89 3.92
CA PHE A 29 -1.70 -13.66 3.68
C PHE A 29 -3.20 -13.90 3.60
N ILE A 30 -3.65 -14.98 2.95
CA ILE A 30 -5.08 -15.32 2.91
C ILE A 30 -5.59 -15.65 4.32
N THR A 31 -4.79 -16.32 5.13
CA THR A 31 -5.12 -16.62 6.54
C THR A 31 -5.22 -15.32 7.35
N ASP A 32 -4.25 -14.42 7.22
CA ASP A 32 -4.24 -13.13 7.92
C ASP A 32 -5.45 -12.26 7.53
N ILE A 33 -5.88 -12.26 6.24
CA ILE A 33 -7.12 -11.61 5.79
C ILE A 33 -8.35 -12.17 6.51
N LEU A 34 -8.47 -13.50 6.58
CA LEU A 34 -9.62 -14.16 7.22
C LEU A 34 -9.68 -13.86 8.73
N GLU A 35 -8.55 -13.93 9.41
CA GLU A 35 -8.48 -13.65 10.84
C GLU A 35 -8.77 -12.18 11.13
N THR A 36 -8.26 -11.27 10.31
CA THR A 36 -8.54 -9.83 10.41
C THR A 36 -10.03 -9.56 10.20
N ALA A 37 -10.66 -10.16 9.19
CA ALA A 37 -12.10 -9.99 8.96
C ALA A 37 -12.96 -10.51 10.15
N ARG A 38 -12.52 -11.58 10.81
CA ARG A 38 -13.17 -12.12 12.01
C ARG A 38 -12.99 -11.23 13.24
N ARG A 39 -11.77 -10.71 13.42
CA ARG A 39 -11.42 -9.85 14.55
C ARG A 39 -12.15 -8.50 14.46
N PHE A 40 -12.32 -7.98 13.26
CA PHE A 40 -12.92 -6.66 12.98
C PHE A 40 -14.17 -6.78 12.10
N PRO A 41 -15.25 -7.43 12.55
CA PRO A 41 -16.43 -7.75 11.73
C PRO A 41 -17.21 -6.51 11.26
N ARG A 42 -17.03 -5.36 11.92
CA ARG A 42 -17.65 -4.09 11.51
C ARG A 42 -16.80 -3.30 10.54
N LEU A 43 -15.54 -3.70 10.37
CA LEU A 43 -14.62 -3.05 9.45
C LEU A 43 -14.97 -3.45 8.03
N GLN A 44 -15.07 -2.46 7.17
CA GLN A 44 -15.27 -2.74 5.75
C GLN A 44 -13.92 -3.01 5.06
N LEU A 45 -13.24 -4.10 5.46
CA LEU A 45 -11.95 -4.52 4.91
C LEU A 45 -11.98 -4.65 3.39
N GLY A 46 -13.14 -4.93 2.82
CA GLY A 46 -13.35 -4.95 1.37
C GLY A 46 -13.04 -3.64 0.66
N TYR A 47 -13.06 -2.50 1.34
CA TYR A 47 -12.61 -1.24 0.72
C TYR A 47 -11.11 -1.23 0.48
N ALA A 48 -10.31 -1.79 1.38
CA ALA A 48 -8.85 -1.87 1.22
C ALA A 48 -8.42 -2.99 0.25
N LEU A 49 -9.24 -4.04 0.11
CA LEU A 49 -8.98 -5.21 -0.72
C LEU A 49 -9.84 -5.25 -2.00
N ASN A 50 -10.52 -4.15 -2.36
CA ASN A 50 -11.29 -4.13 -3.59
C ASN A 50 -10.38 -4.20 -4.84
N ARG A 51 -11.00 -4.55 -5.98
CA ARG A 51 -10.29 -4.73 -7.24
C ARG A 51 -9.38 -3.54 -7.60
N ASN A 52 -9.86 -2.30 -7.46
CA ASN A 52 -9.07 -1.12 -7.84
C ASN A 52 -7.84 -0.94 -6.93
N GLN A 53 -8.00 -1.14 -5.62
CA GLN A 53 -6.92 -1.04 -4.65
C GLN A 53 -5.86 -2.12 -4.89
N VAL A 54 -6.28 -3.37 -5.05
CA VAL A 54 -5.35 -4.47 -5.30
C VAL A 54 -4.67 -4.30 -6.66
N THR A 55 -5.42 -3.97 -7.73
CA THR A 55 -4.84 -3.75 -9.07
C THR A 55 -3.78 -2.64 -9.05
N SER A 56 -4.06 -1.51 -8.38
CA SER A 56 -3.10 -0.40 -8.26
C SER A 56 -1.83 -0.80 -7.51
N LYS A 57 -1.98 -1.53 -6.41
CA LYS A 57 -0.84 -1.99 -5.59
C LYS A 57 -0.02 -3.07 -6.31
N THR A 58 -0.67 -4.00 -7.00
CA THR A 58 0.02 -5.02 -7.82
C THR A 58 0.80 -4.35 -8.97
N TRP A 59 0.18 -3.37 -9.65
CA TRP A 59 0.89 -2.59 -10.67
C TRP A 59 2.14 -1.88 -10.11
N LEU A 60 2.04 -1.31 -8.91
CA LEU A 60 3.19 -0.71 -8.22
C LEU A 60 4.29 -1.76 -7.96
N VAL A 61 3.92 -2.90 -7.37
CA VAL A 61 4.85 -3.98 -7.03
C VAL A 61 5.57 -4.50 -8.29
N ASP A 62 4.84 -4.72 -9.37
CA ASP A 62 5.41 -5.21 -10.63
C ASP A 62 6.32 -4.17 -11.31
N SER A 63 5.92 -2.89 -11.31
CA SER A 63 6.75 -1.81 -11.87
C SER A 63 8.02 -1.60 -11.04
N LEU A 64 7.92 -1.67 -9.72
CA LEU A 64 9.08 -1.60 -8.83
C LEU A 64 10.06 -2.75 -9.09
N TYR A 65 9.55 -3.96 -9.28
CA TYR A 65 10.40 -5.13 -9.60
C TYR A 65 11.13 -4.98 -10.94
N GLN A 66 10.49 -4.38 -11.94
CA GLN A 66 11.09 -4.18 -13.26
C GLN A 66 12.15 -3.10 -13.28
N THR A 67 12.11 -2.15 -12.37
CA THR A 67 12.91 -0.91 -12.41
C THR A 67 13.93 -0.79 -11.29
N SER A 68 13.85 -1.62 -10.25
CA SER A 68 14.73 -1.50 -9.08
C SER A 68 15.53 -2.77 -8.82
N HIS A 69 16.54 -2.65 -7.96
CA HIS A 69 17.24 -3.81 -7.43
C HIS A 69 16.29 -4.63 -6.55
N ARG A 70 16.46 -5.95 -6.54
CA ARG A 70 15.64 -6.87 -5.71
C ARG A 70 15.77 -6.61 -4.22
N ARG A 71 16.91 -6.07 -3.77
CA ARG A 71 17.17 -5.75 -2.38
C ARG A 71 16.64 -4.37 -2.04
N LEU A 72 15.49 -4.34 -1.36
CA LEU A 72 14.81 -3.11 -0.94
C LEU A 72 15.18 -2.68 0.50
N GLY A 73 15.76 -3.59 1.31
CA GLY A 73 16.20 -3.29 2.67
C GLY A 73 15.06 -2.79 3.57
N ARG A 74 15.26 -1.60 4.16
CA ARG A 74 14.26 -0.95 5.04
C ARG A 74 13.31 -0.08 4.20
N VAL A 75 12.02 -0.40 4.26
CA VAL A 75 10.97 0.26 3.47
C VAL A 75 10.02 1.02 4.39
N CYS A 76 9.71 2.26 4.02
CA CYS A 76 8.65 3.06 4.64
C CYS A 76 7.47 3.18 3.67
N VAL A 77 6.27 2.80 4.10
CA VAL A 77 5.02 2.99 3.36
C VAL A 77 4.20 4.06 4.06
N LEU A 78 4.02 5.20 3.41
CA LEU A 78 3.30 6.36 3.93
C LEU A 78 1.83 6.34 3.51
N GLY A 79 0.94 6.74 4.41
CA GLY A 79 -0.50 6.59 4.23
C GLY A 79 -0.85 5.11 4.04
N GLY A 80 -0.25 4.24 4.86
CA GLY A 80 -0.26 2.80 4.68
C GLY A 80 -1.61 2.16 4.99
N TRP A 81 -2.51 2.92 5.63
CA TRP A 81 -3.85 2.48 5.99
C TRP A 81 -3.81 1.12 6.71
N TYR A 82 -4.53 0.11 6.22
CA TYR A 82 -4.56 -1.24 6.81
C TYR A 82 -3.37 -2.13 6.40
N GLY A 83 -2.28 -1.56 5.89
CA GLY A 83 -1.04 -2.29 5.61
C GLY A 83 -1.08 -3.25 4.41
N VAL A 84 -2.09 -3.14 3.52
CA VAL A 84 -2.23 -4.06 2.37
C VAL A 84 -1.01 -4.03 1.44
N LEU A 85 -0.43 -2.85 1.18
CA LEU A 85 0.76 -2.78 0.33
C LEU A 85 1.98 -3.45 1.00
N GLY A 86 2.12 -3.26 2.32
CA GLY A 86 3.15 -3.94 3.11
C GLY A 86 3.05 -5.47 2.98
N ALA A 87 1.84 -6.01 3.13
CA ALA A 87 1.59 -7.43 2.95
C ALA A 87 1.95 -7.92 1.53
N LEU A 88 1.51 -7.21 0.48
CA LEU A 88 1.82 -7.59 -0.90
C LEU A 88 3.34 -7.59 -1.17
N LEU A 89 4.09 -6.62 -0.63
CA LEU A 89 5.54 -6.55 -0.78
C LEU A 89 6.25 -7.67 0.00
N LEU A 90 5.83 -7.98 1.23
CA LEU A 90 6.47 -8.99 2.07
C LEU A 90 6.19 -10.43 1.62
N HIS A 91 5.04 -10.67 0.99
CA HIS A 91 4.70 -11.97 0.39
C HIS A 91 5.25 -12.14 -1.03
N ASP A 92 5.84 -11.10 -1.62
CA ASP A 92 6.46 -11.19 -2.94
C ASP A 92 7.92 -11.64 -2.82
N HIS A 93 8.16 -12.92 -3.04
CA HIS A 93 9.49 -13.54 -2.96
C HIS A 93 10.51 -13.01 -3.97
N ARG A 94 10.09 -12.13 -4.89
CA ARG A 94 11.00 -11.47 -5.82
C ARG A 94 11.88 -10.42 -5.14
N PHE A 95 11.47 -9.93 -3.94
CA PHE A 95 12.18 -8.90 -3.19
C PHE A 95 12.88 -9.44 -1.94
N ASP A 96 14.03 -8.87 -1.65
CA ASP A 96 14.74 -8.98 -0.37
C ASP A 96 14.43 -7.73 0.46
N ILE A 97 13.50 -7.86 1.42
CA ILE A 97 13.04 -6.81 2.31
C ILE A 97 13.42 -7.18 3.73
N GLU A 98 14.21 -6.33 4.36
CA GLU A 98 14.59 -6.48 5.75
C GLU A 98 13.40 -6.18 6.68
N ARG A 99 12.75 -5.03 6.46
CA ARG A 99 11.61 -4.59 7.27
C ARG A 99 10.78 -3.55 6.53
N ILE A 100 9.47 -3.63 6.72
CA ILE A 100 8.51 -2.57 6.33
C ILE A 100 7.99 -1.87 7.58
N GLU A 101 8.01 -0.56 7.56
CA GLU A 101 7.27 0.30 8.48
C GLU A 101 6.13 0.97 7.71
N SER A 102 4.90 0.60 8.04
CA SER A 102 3.68 1.19 7.48
C SER A 102 3.23 2.32 8.38
N VAL A 103 3.29 3.55 7.87
CA VAL A 103 2.99 4.75 8.65
C VAL A 103 1.64 5.33 8.23
N ASP A 104 0.82 5.65 9.21
CA ASP A 104 -0.44 6.36 9.00
C ASP A 104 -0.70 7.35 10.15
N ILE A 105 -1.48 8.39 9.88
CA ILE A 105 -1.88 9.38 10.88
C ILE A 105 -3.13 8.94 11.66
N ASP A 106 -3.90 8.01 11.10
CA ASP A 106 -5.11 7.49 11.72
C ASP A 106 -4.81 6.33 12.68
N PRO A 107 -4.97 6.53 14.01
CA PRO A 107 -4.69 5.48 14.99
C PRO A 107 -5.62 4.27 14.86
N SER A 108 -6.77 4.40 14.21
CA SER A 108 -7.69 3.27 14.00
C SER A 108 -7.15 2.23 13.01
N CYS A 109 -6.11 2.57 12.25
CA CYS A 109 -5.47 1.69 11.29
C CYS A 109 -4.52 0.68 11.94
N GLU A 110 -3.92 1.00 13.10
CA GLU A 110 -2.83 0.24 13.71
C GLU A 110 -3.18 -1.23 13.94
N GLU A 111 -4.22 -1.50 14.74
CA GLU A 111 -4.59 -2.88 15.08
C GLU A 111 -4.98 -3.70 13.84
N VAL A 112 -5.57 -3.06 12.84
CA VAL A 112 -5.98 -3.70 11.59
C VAL A 112 -4.74 -4.04 10.74
N ALA A 113 -3.81 -3.09 10.60
CA ALA A 113 -2.58 -3.28 9.84
C ALA A 113 -1.70 -4.37 10.47
N LEU A 114 -1.56 -4.39 11.80
CA LEU A 114 -0.84 -5.43 12.53
C LEU A 114 -1.51 -6.80 12.39
N SER A 115 -2.83 -6.87 12.43
CA SER A 115 -3.58 -8.11 12.24
C SER A 115 -3.44 -8.66 10.82
N LEU A 116 -3.53 -7.79 9.81
CA LEU A 116 -3.43 -8.15 8.39
C LEU A 116 -2.01 -8.60 7.98
N ASN A 117 -1.01 -8.19 8.74
CA ASN A 117 0.40 -8.54 8.52
C ASN A 117 0.98 -9.40 9.65
N ARG A 118 0.14 -10.12 10.39
CA ARG A 118 0.53 -10.84 11.59
C ARG A 118 1.70 -11.79 11.38
N SER A 119 1.69 -12.57 10.31
CA SER A 119 2.78 -13.47 9.94
C SER A 119 4.14 -12.75 9.84
N HIS A 120 4.15 -11.46 9.49
CA HIS A 120 5.36 -10.64 9.38
C HIS A 120 5.63 -9.74 10.60
N VAL A 121 4.63 -9.51 11.44
CA VAL A 121 4.82 -8.89 12.76
C VAL A 121 5.56 -9.84 13.68
N ASP A 122 5.17 -11.12 13.68
CA ASP A 122 5.75 -12.15 14.53
C ASP A 122 7.24 -12.42 14.20
N ASP A 123 7.65 -12.25 12.94
CA ASP A 123 9.06 -12.36 12.51
C ASP A 123 9.84 -11.03 12.53
N GLY A 124 9.20 -9.94 12.96
CA GLY A 124 9.80 -8.60 13.09
C GLY A 124 9.97 -7.83 11.78
N ARG A 125 9.42 -8.35 10.66
CA ARG A 125 9.55 -7.74 9.33
C ARG A 125 8.50 -6.67 9.03
N PHE A 126 7.41 -6.60 9.79
CA PHE A 126 6.39 -5.56 9.66
C PHE A 126 6.21 -4.80 10.97
N ALA A 127 6.06 -3.49 10.88
CA ALA A 127 5.65 -2.62 11.96
C ALA A 127 4.68 -1.55 11.47
N PHE A 128 3.85 -1.05 12.38
CA PHE A 128 3.03 0.12 12.17
C PHE A 128 3.65 1.31 12.93
N GLY A 129 3.66 2.49 12.29
CA GLY A 129 4.07 3.76 12.87
C GLY A 129 2.90 4.73 12.87
N LEU A 130 2.48 5.20 14.05
CA LEU A 130 1.50 6.27 14.16
C LEU A 130 2.22 7.61 14.08
N ALA A 131 2.19 8.26 12.93
CA ALA A 131 2.86 9.55 12.72
C ALA A 131 2.29 10.30 11.53
N ASP A 132 2.37 11.63 11.58
CA ASP A 132 2.28 12.48 10.40
C ASP A 132 3.55 12.30 9.56
N MET A 133 3.40 12.05 8.26
CA MET A 133 4.55 11.88 7.36
C MET A 133 5.42 13.14 7.28
N HIS A 134 4.89 14.33 7.61
CA HIS A 134 5.68 15.56 7.71
C HIS A 134 6.57 15.60 8.96
N GLU A 135 6.29 14.81 9.99
CA GLU A 135 7.04 14.79 11.25
C GLU A 135 8.12 13.69 11.31
N ILE A 136 8.22 12.86 10.28
CA ILE A 136 9.21 11.78 10.23
C ILE A 136 10.62 12.35 9.97
N ASP A 137 11.59 11.94 10.78
CA ASP A 137 13.01 12.18 10.51
C ASP A 137 13.57 11.13 9.55
N TYR A 138 13.39 11.39 8.25
CA TYR A 138 13.83 10.50 7.18
C TYR A 138 15.36 10.32 7.13
N VAL A 139 16.12 11.29 7.63
CA VAL A 139 17.59 11.23 7.67
C VAL A 139 18.06 10.20 8.70
N SER A 140 17.52 10.26 9.91
CA SER A 140 17.86 9.31 10.98
C SER A 140 17.27 7.93 10.75
N ALA A 141 16.09 7.84 10.14
CA ALA A 141 15.40 6.58 9.86
C ALA A 141 16.12 5.71 8.82
N LYS A 142 16.87 6.32 7.88
CA LYS A 142 17.70 5.63 6.87
C LYS A 142 16.91 4.59 6.07
N TYR A 143 15.72 4.94 5.59
CA TYR A 143 14.97 4.08 4.67
C TYR A 143 15.68 3.96 3.33
N ASN A 144 15.74 2.75 2.79
CA ASN A 144 16.25 2.48 1.44
C ASN A 144 15.21 2.80 0.37
N LEU A 145 13.93 2.60 0.70
CA LEU A 145 12.77 2.88 -0.14
C LEU A 145 11.71 3.60 0.67
N ILE A 146 11.15 4.66 0.11
CA ILE A 146 9.94 5.31 0.63
C ILE A 146 8.85 5.20 -0.43
N VAL A 147 7.69 4.71 -0.03
CA VAL A 147 6.50 4.57 -0.88
C VAL A 147 5.42 5.51 -0.36
N ASN A 148 4.95 6.41 -1.21
CA ASN A 148 3.81 7.28 -0.93
C ASN A 148 2.73 7.08 -1.99
N THR A 149 1.68 6.36 -1.66
CA THR A 149 0.53 6.11 -2.55
C THR A 149 -0.64 7.04 -2.30
N SER A 150 -0.42 8.11 -1.52
CA SER A 150 -1.43 9.04 -1.01
C SER A 150 -1.09 10.50 -1.34
N CYS A 151 -0.35 10.76 -2.44
CA CYS A 151 0.07 12.12 -2.81
C CYS A 151 -1.13 13.05 -3.10
N GLU A 152 -2.27 12.50 -3.51
CA GLU A 152 -3.52 13.24 -3.71
C GLU A 152 -4.13 13.80 -2.42
N HIS A 153 -3.70 13.31 -1.25
CA HIS A 153 -4.16 13.77 0.06
C HIS A 153 -3.26 14.84 0.69
N LEU A 154 -2.12 15.16 0.06
CA LEU A 154 -1.15 16.13 0.58
C LEU A 154 -1.34 17.48 -0.10
N ASP A 155 -1.79 18.48 0.64
CA ASP A 155 -1.91 19.86 0.17
C ASP A 155 -0.55 20.52 -0.08
N ASP A 156 0.48 20.13 0.67
CA ASP A 156 1.86 20.58 0.50
C ASP A 156 2.81 19.41 0.19
N LEU A 157 2.53 18.69 -0.90
CA LEU A 157 3.38 17.62 -1.40
C LEU A 157 4.85 18.04 -1.64
N PRO A 158 5.15 19.25 -2.19
CA PRO A 158 6.53 19.71 -2.34
C PRO A 158 7.27 19.87 -1.02
N ALA A 159 6.63 20.34 0.05
CA ALA A 159 7.26 20.46 1.37
C ALA A 159 7.59 19.11 1.98
N TRP A 160 6.69 18.12 1.86
CA TRP A 160 7.00 16.76 2.24
C TRP A 160 8.17 16.20 1.41
N TYR A 161 8.11 16.33 0.09
CA TYR A 161 9.14 15.86 -0.82
C TYR A 161 10.52 16.43 -0.47
N ALA A 162 10.61 17.70 -0.06
CA ALA A 162 11.86 18.35 0.33
C ALA A 162 12.51 17.73 1.58
N LYS A 163 11.77 17.02 2.44
CA LYS A 163 12.29 16.34 3.64
C LYS A 163 12.94 14.99 3.33
N VAL A 164 12.64 14.38 2.19
CA VAL A 164 13.24 13.09 1.82
C VAL A 164 14.70 13.29 1.46
N PRO A 165 15.66 12.48 1.96
CA PRO A 165 17.06 12.62 1.64
C PRO A 165 17.38 12.40 0.15
N PRO A 166 18.29 13.18 -0.46
CA PRO A 166 18.74 12.93 -1.82
C PRO A 166 19.28 11.49 -2.00
N GLY A 167 19.02 10.91 -3.16
CA GLY A 167 19.42 9.54 -3.50
C GLY A 167 18.48 8.44 -2.97
N THR A 168 17.52 8.78 -2.09
CA THR A 168 16.51 7.81 -1.63
C THR A 168 15.67 7.32 -2.81
N LEU A 169 15.46 6.01 -2.90
CA LEU A 169 14.51 5.44 -3.86
C LEU A 169 13.09 5.77 -3.43
N LEU A 170 12.32 6.32 -4.36
CA LEU A 170 10.93 6.72 -4.14
C LEU A 170 10.01 5.98 -5.10
N VAL A 171 8.84 5.59 -4.59
CA VAL A 171 7.66 5.24 -5.37
C VAL A 171 6.54 6.17 -4.94
N MET A 172 6.00 6.94 -5.87
CA MET A 172 4.94 7.90 -5.58
C MET A 172 3.76 7.70 -6.52
N GLN A 173 2.56 7.77 -5.96
CA GLN A 173 1.32 7.70 -6.75
C GLN A 173 0.40 8.87 -6.41
N SER A 174 -0.29 9.37 -7.44
CA SER A 174 -1.41 10.29 -7.37
C SER A 174 -2.50 9.88 -8.36
N ASN A 175 -3.56 10.64 -8.49
CA ASN A 175 -4.68 10.34 -9.39
C ASN A 175 -5.43 11.59 -9.83
N ASN A 176 -6.38 11.40 -10.78
CA ASN A 176 -7.32 12.43 -11.23
C ASN A 176 -8.75 12.20 -10.70
N TYR A 177 -8.90 11.61 -9.52
CA TYR A 177 -10.21 11.37 -8.92
C TYR A 177 -10.67 12.56 -8.09
N PHE A 178 -10.99 13.64 -8.79
CA PHE A 178 -11.48 14.89 -8.20
C PHE A 178 -12.85 14.70 -7.51
N GLY A 179 -13.16 15.58 -6.57
CA GLY A 179 -14.47 15.63 -5.90
C GLY A 179 -14.69 14.55 -4.84
N ILE A 180 -13.64 13.87 -4.42
CA ILE A 180 -13.64 12.95 -3.28
C ILE A 180 -13.15 13.72 -2.05
N GLU A 181 -13.81 13.54 -0.93
CA GLU A 181 -13.39 14.11 0.35
C GLU A 181 -11.95 13.70 0.69
N GLY A 182 -11.13 14.65 1.09
CA GLY A 182 -9.72 14.44 1.38
C GLY A 182 -8.78 14.41 0.16
N HIS A 183 -9.31 14.42 -1.08
CA HIS A 183 -8.50 14.55 -2.29
C HIS A 183 -8.24 16.03 -2.59
N VAL A 184 -7.21 16.60 -1.98
CA VAL A 184 -6.88 18.02 -2.06
C VAL A 184 -5.84 18.34 -3.13
N ASN A 185 -5.08 17.33 -3.59
CA ASN A 185 -3.99 17.49 -4.55
C ASN A 185 -4.07 16.45 -5.69
N CYS A 186 -5.25 16.31 -6.29
CA CYS A 186 -5.40 15.56 -7.53
C CYS A 186 -4.72 16.29 -8.70
N VAL A 187 -4.22 15.52 -9.66
CA VAL A 187 -3.56 16.02 -10.87
C VAL A 187 -4.29 15.57 -12.13
N ASN A 188 -4.24 16.36 -13.22
CA ASN A 188 -4.92 16.02 -14.46
C ASN A 188 -4.11 15.08 -15.36
N SER A 189 -2.80 14.98 -15.14
CA SER A 189 -1.90 14.22 -15.99
C SER A 189 -0.66 13.74 -15.25
N LEU A 190 0.00 12.74 -15.82
CA LEU A 190 1.32 12.28 -15.36
C LEU A 190 2.36 13.43 -15.40
N ALA A 191 2.30 14.29 -16.42
CA ALA A 191 3.21 15.42 -16.55
C ALA A 191 3.05 16.43 -15.40
N GLU A 192 1.81 16.71 -14.99
CA GLU A 192 1.51 17.56 -13.84
C GLU A 192 2.01 16.93 -12.54
N PHE A 193 1.81 15.63 -12.35
CA PHE A 193 2.33 14.92 -11.18
C PHE A 193 3.86 14.95 -11.12
N LYS A 194 4.54 14.68 -12.24
CA LYS A 194 6.02 14.74 -12.33
C LYS A 194 6.56 16.12 -11.98
N ALA A 195 5.86 17.17 -12.33
CA ALA A 195 6.27 18.55 -12.01
C ALA A 195 6.24 18.83 -10.50
N GLN A 196 5.36 18.17 -9.74
CA GLN A 196 5.29 18.31 -8.27
C GLN A 196 6.43 17.54 -7.56
N VAL A 197 6.95 16.48 -8.16
CA VAL A 197 7.93 15.56 -7.55
C VAL A 197 9.09 15.27 -8.52
N PRO A 198 9.92 16.27 -8.83
CA PRO A 198 10.99 16.13 -9.82
C PRO A 198 12.08 15.18 -9.30
N LEU A 199 12.22 14.01 -9.93
CA LEU A 199 13.24 13.01 -9.59
C LEU A 199 14.59 13.36 -10.22
N ALA A 200 15.69 13.16 -9.49
CA ALA A 200 17.04 13.29 -10.02
C ALA A 200 17.34 12.17 -11.04
N GLU A 201 16.80 10.99 -10.80
CA GLU A 201 16.86 9.85 -11.71
C GLU A 201 15.46 9.23 -11.81
N GLU A 202 14.83 9.31 -12.98
CA GLU A 202 13.54 8.67 -13.25
C GLU A 202 13.78 7.26 -13.77
N LEU A 203 13.31 6.25 -13.05
CA LEU A 203 13.39 4.84 -13.43
C LEU A 203 12.10 4.36 -14.11
N PHE A 204 10.96 4.94 -13.72
CA PHE A 204 9.66 4.63 -14.29
C PHE A 204 8.72 5.83 -14.13
N ALA A 205 7.91 6.04 -15.16
CA ALA A 205 6.74 6.90 -15.08
C ALA A 205 5.61 6.26 -15.90
N GLY A 206 4.40 6.18 -15.33
CA GLY A 206 3.30 5.49 -16.00
C GLY A 206 1.93 5.85 -15.48
N GLU A 207 0.93 5.39 -16.22
CA GLU A 207 -0.48 5.60 -15.97
C GLU A 207 -1.22 4.27 -15.92
N LEU A 208 -2.15 4.13 -14.98
CA LEU A 208 -3.06 2.99 -14.87
C LEU A 208 -4.49 3.49 -14.96
N ALA A 209 -5.16 3.19 -16.08
CA ALA A 209 -6.58 3.48 -16.25
C ALA A 209 -7.41 2.54 -15.38
N LEU A 210 -8.17 3.08 -14.45
CA LEU A 210 -9.18 2.40 -13.64
C LEU A 210 -10.57 2.81 -14.09
N LYS A 211 -11.61 2.10 -13.63
CA LYS A 211 -12.98 2.31 -14.12
C LYS A 211 -13.48 3.77 -13.99
N LYS A 212 -13.05 4.49 -12.97
CA LYS A 212 -13.55 5.85 -12.65
C LYS A 212 -12.50 6.94 -12.74
N TYR A 213 -11.22 6.60 -12.73
CA TYR A 213 -10.09 7.54 -12.69
C TYR A 213 -8.82 6.90 -13.24
N THR A 214 -7.84 7.71 -13.52
CA THR A 214 -6.48 7.27 -13.86
C THR A 214 -5.57 7.49 -12.66
N ARG A 215 -4.76 6.47 -12.32
CA ARG A 215 -3.70 6.58 -11.33
C ARG A 215 -2.38 6.81 -12.04
N TYR A 216 -1.62 7.76 -11.55
CA TYR A 216 -0.28 8.10 -12.02
C TYR A 216 0.76 7.56 -11.06
N MET A 217 1.89 7.13 -11.58
CA MET A 217 2.99 6.63 -10.76
C MET A 217 4.33 7.08 -11.31
N VAL A 218 5.25 7.44 -10.41
CA VAL A 218 6.66 7.64 -10.71
C VAL A 218 7.51 6.81 -9.75
N ILE A 219 8.59 6.25 -10.27
CA ILE A 219 9.62 5.53 -9.50
C ILE A 219 10.96 6.11 -9.87
N GLY A 220 11.80 6.42 -8.88
CA GLY A 220 13.12 6.94 -9.14
C GLY A 220 13.82 7.42 -7.88
N ARG A 221 14.92 8.13 -8.05
CA ARG A 221 15.69 8.69 -6.92
C ARG A 221 15.44 10.18 -6.78
N ARG A 222 15.29 10.58 -5.52
CA ARG A 222 15.22 11.98 -5.19
C ARG A 222 16.57 12.69 -5.46
#